data_9aa1367dc00164dc83bd5e62bf7dad76
#
_entry.id   9aa1367dc00164dc83bd5e62bf7dad76
#
_cell.length_a   1.000
_cell.length_b   1.000
_cell.length_c   1.000
_cell.angle_alpha   90.00
_cell.angle_beta   90.00
_cell.angle_gamma   90.00
#
_symmetry.space_group_name_H-M   'P 1'
#
loop_
_entity.id
_entity.type
_entity.pdbx_description
1 polymer ?
#
loop_
_entity_poly.entity_id
_entity_poly.type
_entity_poly.pdbx_seq_one_letter_code
_entity_poly.pdbx_strand_id
1 'polypeptide(L)'
;MHARMTYTKLDPSSVDEARDFYNSEEVSGAMRQQQGYRFNYLLESVDTPGEAISMTAWDSREDAEAYEMSGAYEELVAKFVPFYTGAARLASYEVPE
;
A
#
# COMPACT_ATOMS: atom_id res chain seq x y z
N MET A 1 -13.27 6.04 9.89
CA MET A 1 -12.50 5.45 8.78
C MET A 1 -11.11 5.05 9.29
N HIS A 2 -10.62 3.90 8.86
CA HIS A 2 -9.31 3.41 9.26
C HIS A 2 -8.35 3.52 8.07
N ALA A 3 -7.15 4.05 8.30
CA ALA A 3 -6.13 4.19 7.27
C ALA A 3 -4.88 3.38 7.61
N ARG A 4 -4.31 2.71 6.59
CA ARG A 4 -3.06 1.95 6.71
C ARG A 4 -2.03 2.59 5.79
N MET A 5 -0.85 2.84 6.35
CA MET A 5 0.27 3.40 5.60
C MET A 5 1.39 2.37 5.55
N THR A 6 1.83 2.01 4.35
CA THR A 6 3.03 1.21 4.18
C THR A 6 4.14 2.12 3.67
N TYR A 7 5.09 2.40 4.53
CA TYR A 7 6.24 3.27 4.23
C TYR A 7 7.31 2.44 3.54
N THR A 8 7.71 2.87 2.35
CA THR A 8 8.68 2.12 1.54
C THR A 8 9.78 3.02 1.01
N LYS A 9 10.91 2.40 0.69
CA LYS A 9 11.97 3.04 -0.09
C LYS A 9 12.17 2.23 -1.35
N LEU A 10 11.93 2.87 -2.49
CA LEU A 10 12.07 2.28 -3.81
C LEU A 10 13.38 2.72 -4.43
N ASP A 11 13.95 1.88 -5.29
CA ASP A 11 15.02 2.31 -6.16
C ASP A 11 14.50 3.45 -7.03
N PRO A 12 15.13 4.65 -7.01
CA PRO A 12 14.63 5.78 -7.80
C PRO A 12 14.47 5.48 -9.30
N SER A 13 15.28 4.56 -9.83
CA SER A 13 15.18 4.17 -11.24
C SER A 13 13.98 3.24 -11.53
N SER A 14 13.34 2.72 -10.48
CA SER A 14 12.22 1.79 -10.60
C SER A 14 10.87 2.39 -10.20
N VAL A 15 10.83 3.67 -9.84
CA VAL A 15 9.60 4.32 -9.32
C VAL A 15 8.47 4.26 -10.34
N ASP A 16 8.75 4.55 -11.60
CA ASP A 16 7.71 4.54 -12.64
C ASP A 16 7.12 3.15 -12.83
N GLU A 17 7.97 2.13 -12.86
CA GLU A 17 7.54 0.74 -12.99
C GLU A 17 6.73 0.29 -11.76
N ALA A 18 7.20 0.64 -10.56
CA ALA A 18 6.51 0.33 -9.32
C ALA A 18 5.13 1.00 -9.25
N ARG A 19 5.03 2.26 -9.69
CA ARG A 19 3.75 3.00 -9.76
C ARG A 19 2.78 2.31 -10.71
N ASP A 20 3.23 1.95 -11.90
CA ASP A 20 2.38 1.29 -12.89
C ASP A 20 1.87 -0.04 -12.36
N PHE A 21 2.74 -0.80 -11.71
CA PHE A 21 2.36 -2.07 -11.11
C PHE A 21 1.37 -1.88 -9.94
N TYR A 22 1.61 -0.88 -9.08
CA TYR A 22 0.70 -0.56 -7.97
C TYR A 22 -0.71 -0.25 -8.48
N ASN A 23 -0.82 0.49 -9.57
CA ASN A 23 -2.11 0.89 -10.13
C ASN A 23 -2.72 -0.17 -11.06
N SER A 24 -2.08 -1.31 -11.23
CA SER A 24 -2.58 -2.39 -12.08
C SER A 24 -3.77 -3.13 -11.45
N GLU A 25 -4.49 -3.89 -12.25
CA GLU A 25 -5.57 -4.75 -11.76
C GLU A 25 -5.04 -5.85 -10.81
N GLU A 26 -3.80 -6.28 -11.01
CA GLU A 26 -3.19 -7.29 -10.14
C GLU A 26 -3.02 -6.78 -8.71
N VAL A 27 -2.72 -5.52 -8.51
CA VAL A 27 -2.47 -4.92 -7.19
C VAL A 27 -3.69 -4.13 -6.72
N SER A 28 -3.98 -2.98 -7.32
CA SER A 28 -5.12 -2.15 -6.91
C SER A 28 -6.45 -2.84 -7.16
N GLY A 29 -6.55 -3.63 -8.24
CA GLY A 29 -7.75 -4.42 -8.50
C GLY A 29 -8.02 -5.45 -7.40
N ALA A 30 -6.96 -6.11 -6.90
CA ALA A 30 -7.09 -7.06 -5.80
C ALA A 30 -7.53 -6.37 -4.50
N MET A 31 -7.00 -5.19 -4.22
CA MET A 31 -7.41 -4.41 -3.03
C MET A 31 -8.90 -4.01 -3.11
N ARG A 32 -9.36 -3.59 -4.29
CA ARG A 32 -10.75 -3.18 -4.47
C ARG A 32 -11.76 -4.30 -4.21
N GLN A 33 -11.35 -5.56 -4.25
CA GLN A 33 -12.21 -6.71 -3.99
C GLN A 33 -12.40 -6.99 -2.50
N GLN A 34 -11.65 -6.33 -1.64
CA GLN A 34 -11.67 -6.61 -0.20
C GLN A 34 -12.85 -5.93 0.49
N GLN A 35 -13.42 -6.60 1.49
CA GLN A 35 -14.52 -6.04 2.27
C GLN A 35 -14.06 -4.79 3.01
N GLY A 36 -14.88 -3.75 2.96
CA GLY A 36 -14.63 -2.49 3.66
C GLY A 36 -13.62 -1.58 2.97
N TYR A 37 -13.11 -1.97 1.83
CA TYR A 37 -12.20 -1.12 1.05
C TYR A 37 -12.89 0.18 0.64
N ARG A 38 -12.17 1.31 0.80
CA ARG A 38 -12.63 2.63 0.33
C ARG A 38 -11.80 3.17 -0.81
N PHE A 39 -10.48 3.27 -0.59
CA PHE A 39 -9.56 3.77 -1.63
C PHE A 39 -8.11 3.39 -1.30
N ASN A 40 -7.26 3.48 -2.31
CA ASN A 40 -5.82 3.33 -2.13
C ASN A 40 -5.08 4.27 -3.06
N TYR A 41 -3.94 4.78 -2.59
CA TYR A 41 -3.05 5.65 -3.37
C TYR A 41 -1.61 5.29 -3.08
N LEU A 42 -0.77 5.40 -4.10
CA LEU A 42 0.67 5.44 -3.91
C LEU A 42 1.10 6.90 -3.86
N LEU A 43 1.59 7.32 -2.70
CA LEU A 43 2.08 8.68 -2.48
C LEU A 43 3.58 8.68 -2.72
N GLU A 44 4.06 9.52 -3.63
CA GLU A 44 5.48 9.62 -3.95
C GLU A 44 6.04 10.90 -3.38
N SER A 45 7.16 10.79 -2.66
CA SER A 45 7.80 11.97 -2.09
C SER A 45 8.33 12.89 -3.19
N VAL A 46 8.00 14.18 -3.09
CA VAL A 46 8.54 15.19 -4.00
C VAL A 46 9.88 15.71 -3.50
N ASP A 47 10.20 15.47 -2.23
CA ASP A 47 11.43 15.96 -1.60
C ASP A 47 12.56 14.93 -1.64
N THR A 48 12.21 13.66 -1.50
CA THR A 48 13.18 12.56 -1.44
C THR A 48 12.83 11.49 -2.47
N PRO A 49 13.45 11.51 -3.65
CA PRO A 49 13.18 10.51 -4.69
C PRO A 49 13.34 9.08 -4.17
N GLY A 50 12.37 8.24 -4.50
CA GLY A 50 12.34 6.84 -4.08
C GLY A 50 11.56 6.58 -2.80
N GLU A 51 11.30 7.57 -1.96
CA GLU A 51 10.39 7.38 -0.84
C GLU A 51 8.96 7.38 -1.31
N ALA A 52 8.21 6.36 -0.93
CA ALA A 52 6.81 6.22 -1.32
C ALA A 52 6.00 5.60 -0.18
N ILE A 53 4.72 5.96 -0.14
CA ILE A 53 3.80 5.46 0.88
C ILE A 53 2.58 4.87 0.16
N SER A 54 2.28 3.60 0.43
CA SER A 54 1.01 3.02 0.03
C SER A 54 -0.01 3.35 1.10
N MET A 55 -1.02 4.15 0.75
CA MET A 55 -2.12 4.48 1.64
C MET A 55 -3.36 3.72 1.24
N THR A 56 -3.94 2.97 2.19
CA THR A 56 -5.22 2.30 1.99
C THR A 56 -6.21 2.77 3.05
N ALA A 57 -7.46 2.93 2.66
CA ALA A 57 -8.52 3.34 3.59
C ALA A 57 -9.63 2.30 3.62
N TRP A 58 -10.17 2.08 4.80
CA TRP A 58 -11.13 1.02 5.13
C TRP A 58 -12.27 1.59 5.94
N ASP A 59 -13.45 0.96 5.84
CA ASP A 59 -14.61 1.34 6.66
C ASP A 59 -14.30 1.21 8.14
N SER A 60 -13.57 0.16 8.53
CA SER A 60 -13.26 -0.13 9.93
C SER A 60 -11.86 -0.73 10.07
N ARG A 61 -11.36 -0.70 11.31
CA ARG A 61 -10.11 -1.36 11.66
C ARG A 61 -10.21 -2.87 11.45
N GLU A 62 -11.37 -3.45 11.75
CA GLU A 62 -11.61 -4.87 11.60
C GLU A 62 -11.47 -5.32 10.15
N ASP A 63 -11.96 -4.52 9.21
CA ASP A 63 -11.82 -4.81 7.78
C ASP A 63 -10.36 -4.76 7.34
N ALA A 64 -9.61 -3.78 7.80
CA ALA A 64 -8.18 -3.66 7.49
C ALA A 64 -7.40 -4.86 8.06
N GLU A 65 -7.70 -5.25 9.31
CA GLU A 65 -7.06 -6.41 9.94
C GLU A 65 -7.41 -7.71 9.22
N ALA A 66 -8.66 -7.87 8.78
CA ALA A 66 -9.08 -9.05 8.03
C ALA A 66 -8.30 -9.18 6.72
N TYR A 67 -8.07 -8.07 6.04
CA TYR A 67 -7.25 -8.06 4.82
C TYR A 67 -5.82 -8.53 5.11
N GLU A 68 -5.20 -8.03 6.18
CA GLU A 68 -3.86 -8.47 6.58
C GLU A 68 -3.82 -9.94 6.95
N MET A 69 -4.76 -10.38 7.76
CA MET A 69 -4.81 -11.76 8.26
C MET A 69 -5.13 -12.78 7.17
N SER A 70 -5.74 -12.35 6.07
CA SER A 70 -6.03 -13.23 4.94
C SER A 70 -4.77 -13.64 4.16
N GLY A 71 -3.65 -12.95 4.39
CA GLY A 71 -2.42 -13.15 3.63
C GLY A 71 -2.34 -12.33 2.34
N ALA A 72 -3.44 -11.69 1.93
CA ALA A 72 -3.47 -10.91 0.69
C ALA A 72 -2.49 -9.71 0.73
N TYR A 73 -2.40 -9.04 1.90
CA TYR A 73 -1.46 -7.94 2.08
C TYR A 73 -0.02 -8.41 1.90
N GLU A 74 0.36 -9.51 2.54
CA GLU A 74 1.73 -10.06 2.45
C GLU A 74 2.08 -10.48 1.02
N GLU A 75 1.12 -11.07 0.31
CA GLU A 75 1.33 -11.43 -1.09
C GLU A 75 1.61 -10.21 -1.96
N LEU A 76 0.87 -9.12 -1.74
CA LEU A 76 1.07 -7.89 -2.50
C LEU A 76 2.42 -7.25 -2.18
N VAL A 77 2.78 -7.18 -0.89
CA VAL A 77 4.09 -6.64 -0.46
C VAL A 77 5.22 -7.45 -1.08
N ALA A 78 5.11 -8.77 -1.09
CA ALA A 78 6.13 -9.65 -1.67
C ALA A 78 6.39 -9.35 -3.15
N LYS A 79 5.35 -8.96 -3.90
CA LYS A 79 5.48 -8.61 -5.32
C LYS A 79 6.28 -7.32 -5.54
N PHE A 80 6.37 -6.46 -4.52
CA PHE A 80 7.11 -5.20 -4.60
C PHE A 80 8.57 -5.31 -4.13
N VAL A 81 8.95 -6.44 -3.51
CA VAL A 81 10.32 -6.62 -3.00
C VAL A 81 11.40 -6.28 -4.04
N PRO A 82 11.26 -6.64 -5.34
CA PRO A 82 12.28 -6.27 -6.33
C PRO A 82 12.49 -4.77 -6.50
N PHE A 83 11.52 -3.94 -6.10
CA PHE A 83 11.62 -2.49 -6.21
C PHE A 83 12.17 -1.83 -4.95
N TYR A 84 12.19 -2.54 -3.82
CA TYR A 84 12.57 -1.96 -2.53
C TYR A 84 14.07 -1.86 -2.35
N THR A 85 14.52 -0.77 -1.71
CA THR A 85 15.91 -0.60 -1.29
C THR A 85 16.07 -0.76 0.22
N GLY A 86 14.98 -1.07 0.92
CA GLY A 86 14.97 -1.29 2.36
C GLY A 86 13.68 -1.96 2.80
N ALA A 87 13.53 -2.17 4.10
CA ALA A 87 12.35 -2.82 4.66
C ALA A 87 11.14 -1.88 4.61
N ALA A 88 9.96 -2.44 4.31
CA ALA A 88 8.70 -1.71 4.41
C ALA A 88 8.27 -1.61 5.88
N ARG A 89 7.62 -0.50 6.24
CA ARG A 89 7.09 -0.28 7.59
C ARG A 89 5.59 0.02 7.51
N LEU A 90 4.81 -0.75 8.25
CA LEU A 90 3.37 -0.58 8.31
C LEU A 90 2.97 0.23 9.55
N ALA A 91 2.08 1.19 9.37
CA ALA A 91 1.48 1.97 10.45
C ALA A 91 -0.01 2.14 10.22
N SER A 92 -0.76 2.27 11.31
CA SER A 92 -2.21 2.37 11.28
C SER A 92 -2.68 3.65 11.93
N TYR A 93 -3.73 4.23 11.37
CA TYR A 93 -4.27 5.49 11.85
C TYR A 93 -5.79 5.46 11.81
N GLU A 94 -6.42 6.06 12.83
CA GLU A 94 -7.84 6.34 12.76
C GLU A 94 -8.04 7.74 12.18
N VAL A 95 -8.98 7.86 11.25
CA VAL A 95 -9.36 9.14 10.67
C VAL A 95 -10.68 9.53 11.30
N PRO A 96 -10.73 10.59 12.15
CA PRO A 96 -11.98 11.07 12.72
C PRO A 96 -12.91 11.56 11.62
N GLU A 97 -14.16 11.15 11.71
CA GLU A 97 -15.19 11.55 10.74
C GLU A 97 -16.22 12.48 11.32
#